data_71bf841a0a6c2fc6017845c60acbff9d
#
_entry.id   71bf841a0a6c2fc6017845c60acbff9d
#
_cell.length_a   1.000
_cell.length_b   1.000
_cell.length_c   1.000
_cell.angle_alpha   90.00
_cell.angle_beta   90.00
_cell.angle_gamma   90.00
#
_symmetry.space_group_name_H-M   'P 1'
#
loop_
_entity.id
_entity.type
_entity.pdbx_description
1 polymer ?
#
loop_
_entity_poly.entity_id
_entity_poly.type
_entity_poly.pdbx_seq_one_letter_code
_entity_poly.pdbx_strand_id
1 'polypeptide(L)'
;MHVVGKEVFDNTGEKIILKGMGLGGWLVPEGYMLGTWGSPTSIRNRIVDLIGEDSTKIFYEKFEKNYVTEKDIALLAKWGFNSVRLPFHYKTLSPEYRNYDEGGFSVIDSVVSWCSKNKIYLILDMHVAPGSQSGDENADGDDGAKLWDSPENQEWAVDIWGEIARRYSTEKWIGGYDLLNEPVLFNGGSQVRNLQRRMRNRIRKYDQNHTIFVNGNMWSRAFEGLGPALDDNMIWAFHYYSWMVFNRVNQSTIQYLLNFSNLTNRPLWLGEAGENSNEWFMEVTNLMEKNDIGWAWWNYKKIGTITGPVSSPSDSVYQEITRYWNGDGGKPSTETAQLGLNNMVENLKLENCEIKKGVVAALLDDDYGTKNLPFKDLYIPGAINVYDYDLGANGLAYFDFDYIDNRPNGGGLKTWNNGWAYRNDGVDIQVSSDSKISKYHVSHTESGEFLKYTINVLKNDTYNFSIISSSESSQASIALYDNQNQPMITEKKLPITQDYDLWVETSLGEAQLQKGVNEIRLQIVRGGANLKMLKIS
;
A
#
# COMPACT_ATOMS: atom_id res chain seq x y z
N MET A 1 -22.01 -10.66 8.35
CA MET A 1 -21.59 -9.48 9.11
C MET A 1 -22.80 -8.55 9.29
N HIS A 2 -22.94 -7.89 10.43
CA HIS A 2 -24.02 -6.94 10.69
C HIS A 2 -23.61 -5.84 11.67
N VAL A 3 -24.37 -4.75 11.71
CA VAL A 3 -24.12 -3.56 12.52
C VAL A 3 -25.15 -3.44 13.65
N VAL A 4 -24.68 -3.14 14.86
CA VAL A 4 -25.55 -2.77 16.00
C VAL A 4 -25.01 -1.48 16.62
N GLY A 5 -25.77 -0.40 16.46
CA GLY A 5 -25.32 0.93 16.88
C GLY A 5 -24.04 1.34 16.14
N LYS A 6 -22.93 1.49 16.86
CA LYS A 6 -21.60 1.84 16.31
C LYS A 6 -20.64 0.65 16.25
N GLU A 7 -21.11 -0.55 16.45
CA GLU A 7 -20.28 -1.75 16.46
C GLU A 7 -20.61 -2.67 15.29
N VAL A 8 -19.59 -3.39 14.82
CA VAL A 8 -19.68 -4.36 13.74
C VAL A 8 -19.49 -5.76 14.32
N PHE A 9 -20.37 -6.67 13.93
CA PHE A 9 -20.35 -8.07 14.36
C PHE A 9 -20.20 -9.01 13.18
N ASP A 10 -19.46 -10.07 13.38
CA ASP A 10 -19.27 -11.10 12.38
C ASP A 10 -20.48 -12.06 12.28
N ASN A 11 -20.37 -13.12 11.48
CA ASN A 11 -21.42 -14.12 11.29
C ASN A 11 -21.65 -15.04 12.52
N THR A 12 -20.76 -14.98 13.51
CA THR A 12 -20.89 -15.74 14.77
C THR A 12 -21.51 -14.89 15.89
N GLY A 13 -21.62 -13.57 15.67
CA GLY A 13 -22.09 -12.60 16.65
C GLY A 13 -20.99 -12.03 17.54
N GLU A 14 -19.72 -12.25 17.17
CA GLU A 14 -18.58 -11.62 17.84
C GLU A 14 -18.27 -10.24 17.24
N LYS A 15 -17.90 -9.29 18.11
CA LYS A 15 -17.47 -7.96 17.67
C LYS A 15 -16.18 -8.09 16.85
N ILE A 16 -16.13 -7.44 15.69
CA ILE A 16 -15.00 -7.49 14.78
C ILE A 16 -14.55 -6.09 14.37
N ILE A 17 -13.24 -5.91 14.29
CA ILE A 17 -12.63 -4.79 13.57
C ILE A 17 -12.15 -5.34 12.22
N LEU A 18 -12.60 -4.74 11.12
CA LEU A 18 -12.16 -5.10 9.79
C LEU A 18 -10.73 -4.60 9.57
N LYS A 19 -9.80 -5.54 9.43
CA LYS A 19 -8.40 -5.29 9.04
C LYS A 19 -8.26 -5.73 7.59
N GLY A 20 -8.34 -4.79 6.68
CA GLY A 20 -8.53 -5.07 5.26
C GLY A 20 -7.40 -4.62 4.35
N MET A 21 -7.47 -5.09 3.11
CA MET A 21 -6.57 -4.71 2.02
C MET A 21 -7.37 -4.40 0.75
N GLY A 22 -7.10 -3.25 0.13
CA GLY A 22 -7.63 -2.87 -1.17
C GLY A 22 -6.92 -3.60 -2.31
N LEU A 23 -7.68 -4.30 -3.15
CA LEU A 23 -7.17 -4.99 -4.34
C LEU A 23 -7.11 -4.04 -5.54
N GLY A 24 -6.58 -2.83 -5.33
CA GLY A 24 -6.47 -1.79 -6.34
C GLY A 24 -5.55 -2.15 -7.50
N GLY A 25 -5.74 -1.49 -8.65
CA GLY A 25 -4.96 -1.70 -9.86
C GLY A 25 -5.34 -2.94 -10.67
N TRP A 26 -6.20 -3.80 -10.17
CA TRP A 26 -6.60 -5.06 -10.81
C TRP A 26 -7.76 -4.87 -11.80
N LEU A 27 -9.02 -4.73 -11.31
CA LEU A 27 -10.20 -4.53 -12.15
C LEU A 27 -10.41 -3.04 -12.51
N VAL A 28 -9.62 -2.17 -11.91
CA VAL A 28 -9.50 -0.74 -12.21
C VAL A 28 -8.01 -0.41 -12.30
N PRO A 29 -7.37 -0.57 -13.46
CA PRO A 29 -5.97 -0.21 -13.64
C PRO A 29 -5.76 1.30 -13.49
N GLU A 30 -4.93 1.71 -12.55
CA GLU A 30 -4.55 3.10 -12.34
C GLU A 30 -3.11 3.32 -12.80
N GLY A 31 -2.87 4.42 -13.52
CA GLY A 31 -1.59 4.67 -14.19
C GLY A 31 -0.39 4.62 -13.25
N TYR A 32 -0.47 5.27 -12.08
CA TYR A 32 0.65 5.30 -11.15
C TYR A 32 1.04 3.91 -10.59
N MET A 33 0.11 2.96 -10.53
CA MET A 33 0.39 1.58 -10.14
C MET A 33 1.15 0.79 -11.22
N LEU A 34 1.08 1.27 -12.45
CA LEU A 34 1.73 0.70 -13.62
C LEU A 34 2.99 1.48 -14.05
N GLY A 35 3.41 2.50 -13.29
CA GLY A 35 4.59 3.33 -13.58
C GLY A 35 4.36 4.39 -14.65
N THR A 36 3.10 4.80 -14.87
CA THR A 36 2.70 5.87 -15.80
C THR A 36 1.55 6.67 -15.19
N TRP A 37 0.92 7.55 -15.96
CA TRP A 37 -0.28 8.30 -15.59
C TRP A 37 -1.44 7.93 -16.49
N GLY A 38 -2.66 8.22 -16.07
CA GLY A 38 -3.87 8.10 -16.87
C GLY A 38 -4.91 7.15 -16.30
N SER A 39 -6.12 7.36 -16.75
CA SER A 39 -7.30 6.59 -16.42
C SER A 39 -7.26 5.17 -17.01
N PRO A 40 -8.10 4.23 -16.54
CA PRO A 40 -8.25 2.90 -17.14
C PRO A 40 -8.47 2.93 -18.66
N THR A 41 -9.35 3.81 -19.13
CA THR A 41 -9.64 3.99 -20.58
C THR A 41 -8.42 4.55 -21.31
N SER A 42 -7.75 5.54 -20.77
CA SER A 42 -6.54 6.14 -21.36
C SER A 42 -5.41 5.12 -21.47
N ILE A 43 -5.17 4.32 -20.44
CA ILE A 43 -4.16 3.25 -20.42
C ILE A 43 -4.48 2.21 -21.50
N ARG A 44 -5.74 1.75 -21.57
CA ARG A 44 -6.17 0.80 -22.57
C ARG A 44 -5.91 1.32 -23.99
N ASN A 45 -6.26 2.57 -24.26
CA ASN A 45 -6.06 3.18 -25.58
C ASN A 45 -4.58 3.26 -25.96
N ARG A 46 -3.68 3.57 -25.00
CA ARG A 46 -2.22 3.55 -25.22
C ARG A 46 -1.70 2.15 -25.51
N ILE A 47 -2.24 1.12 -24.88
CA ILE A 47 -1.87 -0.28 -25.16
C ILE A 47 -2.35 -0.65 -26.59
N VAL A 48 -3.59 -0.29 -26.96
CA VAL A 48 -4.11 -0.48 -28.32
C VAL A 48 -3.23 0.19 -29.38
N ASP A 49 -2.76 1.42 -29.12
CA ASP A 49 -1.86 2.15 -30.01
C ASP A 49 -0.51 1.44 -30.23
N LEU A 50 -0.05 0.68 -29.22
CA LEU A 50 1.21 -0.06 -29.30
C LEU A 50 1.07 -1.44 -29.96
N ILE A 51 0.05 -2.21 -29.61
CA ILE A 51 -0.04 -3.64 -29.96
C ILE A 51 -1.32 -4.04 -30.71
N GLY A 52 -2.23 -3.10 -30.97
CA GLY A 52 -3.50 -3.33 -31.64
C GLY A 52 -4.57 -3.96 -30.75
N GLU A 53 -5.85 -3.92 -31.20
CA GLU A 53 -7.02 -4.29 -30.40
C GLU A 53 -7.02 -5.77 -29.97
N ASP A 54 -6.74 -6.69 -30.92
CA ASP A 54 -6.78 -8.13 -30.62
C ASP A 54 -5.72 -8.54 -29.59
N SER A 55 -4.49 -8.01 -29.73
CA SER A 55 -3.41 -8.27 -28.75
C SER A 55 -3.71 -7.65 -27.39
N THR A 56 -4.37 -6.49 -27.38
CA THR A 56 -4.79 -5.80 -26.14
C THR A 56 -5.82 -6.64 -25.38
N LYS A 57 -6.77 -7.26 -26.06
CA LYS A 57 -7.72 -8.17 -25.42
C LYS A 57 -7.01 -9.34 -24.73
N ILE A 58 -6.08 -10.00 -25.43
CA ILE A 58 -5.28 -11.10 -24.88
C ILE A 58 -4.44 -10.63 -23.67
N PHE A 59 -3.89 -9.41 -23.76
CA PHE A 59 -3.15 -8.79 -22.65
C PHE A 59 -4.03 -8.68 -21.40
N TYR A 60 -5.25 -8.10 -21.51
CA TYR A 60 -6.14 -7.92 -20.36
C TYR A 60 -6.64 -9.25 -19.78
N GLU A 61 -6.90 -10.27 -20.60
CA GLU A 61 -7.23 -11.63 -20.13
C GLU A 61 -6.10 -12.22 -19.25
N LYS A 62 -4.83 -12.02 -19.65
CA LYS A 62 -3.66 -12.44 -18.85
C LYS A 62 -3.46 -11.57 -17.61
N PHE A 63 -3.62 -10.25 -17.75
CA PHE A 63 -3.48 -9.28 -16.67
C PHE A 63 -4.45 -9.62 -15.53
N GLU A 64 -5.72 -9.80 -15.85
CA GLU A 64 -6.75 -10.17 -14.88
C GLU A 64 -6.44 -11.49 -14.19
N LYS A 65 -6.00 -12.49 -14.95
CA LYS A 65 -5.67 -13.83 -14.43
C LYS A 65 -4.44 -13.84 -13.52
N ASN A 66 -3.47 -12.96 -13.72
CA ASN A 66 -2.19 -13.00 -13.02
C ASN A 66 -2.09 -12.00 -11.85
N TYR A 67 -2.91 -10.93 -11.85
CA TYR A 67 -2.76 -9.84 -10.89
C TYR A 67 -3.16 -10.27 -9.47
N VAL A 68 -4.39 -10.78 -9.29
CA VAL A 68 -4.86 -11.35 -8.03
C VAL A 68 -5.33 -12.78 -8.28
N THR A 69 -4.89 -13.70 -7.44
CA THR A 69 -5.20 -15.12 -7.50
C THR A 69 -5.62 -15.65 -6.13
N GLU A 70 -6.04 -16.89 -6.05
CA GLU A 70 -6.31 -17.57 -4.77
C GLU A 70 -5.11 -17.52 -3.83
N LYS A 71 -3.86 -17.59 -4.38
CA LYS A 71 -2.64 -17.52 -3.58
C LYS A 71 -2.49 -16.17 -2.87
N ASP A 72 -2.89 -15.09 -3.53
CA ASP A 72 -2.86 -13.73 -2.98
C ASP A 72 -3.82 -13.61 -1.79
N ILE A 73 -5.06 -14.09 -1.93
CA ILE A 73 -6.06 -14.09 -0.86
C ILE A 73 -5.62 -14.99 0.31
N ALA A 74 -5.06 -16.17 0.03
CA ALA A 74 -4.53 -17.06 1.06
C ALA A 74 -3.34 -16.42 1.81
N LEU A 75 -2.50 -15.66 1.12
CA LEU A 75 -1.38 -14.93 1.73
C LEU A 75 -1.87 -13.81 2.65
N LEU A 76 -2.88 -13.04 2.22
CA LEU A 76 -3.50 -12.01 3.05
C LEU A 76 -4.10 -12.61 4.34
N ALA A 77 -4.84 -13.72 4.23
CA ALA A 77 -5.35 -14.45 5.38
C ALA A 77 -4.24 -14.92 6.33
N LYS A 78 -3.16 -15.47 5.76
CA LYS A 78 -1.99 -15.94 6.53
C LYS A 78 -1.30 -14.79 7.29
N TRP A 79 -1.29 -13.58 6.75
CA TRP A 79 -0.74 -12.41 7.44
C TRP A 79 -1.63 -11.90 8.57
N GLY A 80 -2.94 -12.24 8.56
CA GLY A 80 -3.90 -11.80 9.59
C GLY A 80 -4.93 -10.78 9.13
N PHE A 81 -4.96 -10.44 7.83
CA PHE A 81 -6.08 -9.67 7.29
C PHE A 81 -7.37 -10.49 7.33
N ASN A 82 -8.47 -9.86 7.70
CA ASN A 82 -9.79 -10.49 7.79
C ASN A 82 -10.79 -9.96 6.75
N SER A 83 -10.38 -9.01 5.93
CA SER A 83 -11.19 -8.48 4.85
C SER A 83 -10.35 -8.06 3.64
N VAL A 84 -10.99 -8.01 2.47
CA VAL A 84 -10.47 -7.40 1.25
C VAL A 84 -11.53 -6.50 0.65
N ARG A 85 -11.12 -5.35 0.14
CA ARG A 85 -11.97 -4.45 -0.66
C ARG A 85 -11.64 -4.67 -2.13
N LEU A 86 -12.64 -4.99 -2.93
CA LEU A 86 -12.50 -5.24 -4.36
C LEU A 86 -13.07 -4.08 -5.18
N PRO A 87 -12.23 -3.17 -5.63
CA PRO A 87 -12.61 -2.14 -6.59
C PRO A 87 -13.00 -2.77 -7.93
N PHE A 88 -14.15 -2.40 -8.47
CA PHE A 88 -14.54 -2.79 -9.81
C PHE A 88 -14.97 -1.59 -10.67
N HIS A 89 -14.69 -1.68 -11.96
CA HIS A 89 -15.21 -0.77 -12.96
C HIS A 89 -16.60 -1.23 -13.39
N TYR A 90 -17.57 -0.33 -13.54
CA TYR A 90 -18.94 -0.71 -13.92
C TYR A 90 -18.99 -1.54 -15.22
N LYS A 91 -18.10 -1.25 -16.18
CA LYS A 91 -18.03 -2.01 -17.45
C LYS A 91 -17.62 -3.46 -17.27
N THR A 92 -16.93 -3.81 -16.18
CA THR A 92 -16.59 -5.20 -15.88
C THR A 92 -17.85 -6.04 -15.69
N LEU A 93 -18.91 -5.46 -15.13
CA LEU A 93 -20.16 -6.18 -14.83
C LEU A 93 -21.30 -5.85 -15.81
N SER A 94 -21.27 -4.67 -16.41
CA SER A 94 -22.33 -4.18 -17.29
C SER A 94 -21.72 -3.21 -18.31
N PRO A 95 -21.16 -3.72 -19.43
CA PRO A 95 -20.55 -2.87 -20.46
C PRO A 95 -21.56 -1.96 -21.17
N GLU A 96 -22.84 -2.33 -21.17
CA GLU A 96 -23.97 -1.55 -21.65
C GLU A 96 -25.11 -1.59 -20.62
N TYR A 97 -25.96 -0.59 -20.63
CA TYR A 97 -27.09 -0.51 -19.69
C TYR A 97 -27.96 -1.76 -19.73
N ARG A 98 -28.10 -2.44 -18.57
CA ARG A 98 -28.82 -3.71 -18.40
C ARG A 98 -28.31 -4.89 -19.24
N ASN A 99 -27.14 -4.78 -19.82
CA ASN A 99 -26.44 -5.89 -20.42
C ASN A 99 -25.32 -6.35 -19.46
N TYR A 100 -25.56 -7.44 -18.76
CA TYR A 100 -24.64 -7.94 -17.74
C TYR A 100 -23.65 -8.93 -18.33
N ASP A 101 -22.35 -8.74 -18.01
CA ASP A 101 -21.26 -9.60 -18.47
C ASP A 101 -21.04 -10.76 -17.50
N GLU A 102 -21.37 -11.98 -17.92
CA GLU A 102 -21.13 -13.19 -17.13
C GLU A 102 -19.65 -13.46 -16.92
N GLY A 103 -18.76 -13.01 -17.80
CA GLY A 103 -17.31 -13.08 -17.62
C GLY A 103 -16.86 -12.28 -16.42
N GLY A 104 -17.31 -11.01 -16.32
CA GLY A 104 -17.00 -10.15 -15.17
C GLY A 104 -17.58 -10.68 -13.86
N PHE A 105 -18.80 -11.21 -13.89
CA PHE A 105 -19.37 -11.88 -12.70
C PHE A 105 -18.61 -13.14 -12.30
N SER A 106 -18.08 -13.92 -13.25
CA SER A 106 -17.25 -15.10 -12.97
C SER A 106 -15.94 -14.74 -12.23
N VAL A 107 -15.39 -13.55 -12.47
CA VAL A 107 -14.24 -13.05 -11.68
C VAL A 107 -14.66 -12.81 -10.24
N ILE A 108 -15.79 -12.14 -10.01
CA ILE A 108 -16.32 -11.93 -8.65
C ILE A 108 -16.62 -13.27 -7.97
N ASP A 109 -17.24 -14.23 -8.65
CA ASP A 109 -17.51 -15.59 -8.13
C ASP A 109 -16.22 -16.27 -7.67
N SER A 110 -15.14 -16.12 -8.45
CA SER A 110 -13.82 -16.64 -8.08
C SER A 110 -13.32 -16.01 -6.78
N VAL A 111 -13.38 -14.69 -6.66
CA VAL A 111 -12.97 -13.97 -5.43
C VAL A 111 -13.82 -14.35 -4.24
N VAL A 112 -15.14 -14.46 -4.39
CA VAL A 112 -16.06 -14.95 -3.35
C VAL A 112 -15.64 -16.34 -2.87
N SER A 113 -15.35 -17.24 -3.80
CA SER A 113 -14.88 -18.59 -3.48
C SER A 113 -13.56 -18.59 -2.71
N TRP A 114 -12.56 -17.80 -3.17
CA TRP A 114 -11.27 -17.67 -2.49
C TRP A 114 -11.41 -17.07 -1.09
N CYS A 115 -12.23 -16.04 -0.94
CA CYS A 115 -12.52 -15.39 0.33
C CYS A 115 -13.23 -16.35 1.30
N SER A 116 -14.21 -17.10 0.81
CA SER A 116 -14.93 -18.12 1.60
C SER A 116 -14.00 -19.20 2.12
N LYS A 117 -13.11 -19.72 1.26
CA LYS A 117 -12.13 -20.75 1.63
C LYS A 117 -11.13 -20.25 2.69
N ASN A 118 -10.74 -18.99 2.61
CA ASN A 118 -9.77 -18.39 3.51
C ASN A 118 -10.39 -17.62 4.70
N LYS A 119 -11.72 -17.62 4.82
CA LYS A 119 -12.48 -16.94 5.89
C LYS A 119 -12.18 -15.44 5.97
N ILE A 120 -12.11 -14.79 4.81
CA ILE A 120 -11.92 -13.35 4.64
C ILE A 120 -13.23 -12.73 4.15
N TYR A 121 -13.66 -11.61 4.70
CA TYR A 121 -14.80 -10.86 4.19
C TYR A 121 -14.45 -10.11 2.91
N LEU A 122 -15.28 -10.23 1.87
CA LEU A 122 -15.18 -9.47 0.63
C LEU A 122 -16.09 -8.24 0.70
N ILE A 123 -15.53 -7.05 0.49
CA ILE A 123 -16.28 -5.81 0.33
C ILE A 123 -16.21 -5.42 -1.14
N LEU A 124 -17.35 -5.44 -1.83
CA LEU A 124 -17.45 -5.04 -3.24
C LEU A 124 -17.57 -3.52 -3.32
N ASP A 125 -16.70 -2.89 -4.12
CA ASP A 125 -16.62 -1.44 -4.25
C ASP A 125 -16.86 -1.02 -5.70
N MET A 126 -17.93 -0.24 -5.94
CA MET A 126 -18.10 0.45 -7.21
C MET A 126 -17.10 1.60 -7.31
N HIS A 127 -15.91 1.30 -7.77
CA HIS A 127 -14.79 2.23 -7.85
C HIS A 127 -14.93 3.22 -9.01
N VAL A 128 -15.49 2.74 -10.12
CA VAL A 128 -15.83 3.55 -11.28
C VAL A 128 -17.31 3.35 -11.61
N ALA A 129 -18.09 4.40 -11.47
CA ALA A 129 -19.50 4.44 -11.84
C ALA A 129 -19.71 4.88 -13.30
N PRO A 130 -20.85 4.55 -13.93
CA PRO A 130 -21.19 5.05 -15.25
C PRO A 130 -21.07 6.58 -15.34
N GLY A 131 -20.22 7.06 -16.26
CA GLY A 131 -19.99 8.48 -16.49
C GLY A 131 -19.06 9.17 -15.49
N SER A 132 -18.36 8.41 -14.63
CA SER A 132 -17.47 8.90 -13.58
C SER A 132 -18.15 9.74 -12.49
N GLN A 133 -17.79 9.50 -11.23
CA GLN A 133 -18.34 10.18 -10.06
C GLN A 133 -17.46 11.32 -9.53
N SER A 134 -16.19 11.41 -9.97
CA SER A 134 -15.28 12.46 -9.50
C SER A 134 -14.62 13.26 -10.62
N GLY A 135 -14.48 12.68 -11.82
CA GLY A 135 -13.70 13.27 -12.92
C GLY A 135 -12.19 13.05 -12.79
N ASP A 136 -11.76 12.25 -11.80
CA ASP A 136 -10.35 11.90 -11.59
C ASP A 136 -9.95 10.66 -12.40
N GLU A 137 -8.65 10.43 -12.57
CA GLU A 137 -8.12 9.29 -13.33
C GLU A 137 -8.57 7.94 -12.72
N ASN A 138 -8.60 7.80 -11.40
CA ASN A 138 -9.04 6.58 -10.70
C ASN A 138 -10.54 6.29 -10.88
N ALA A 139 -11.33 7.29 -11.25
CA ALA A 139 -12.76 7.15 -11.58
C ALA A 139 -13.05 7.10 -13.09
N ASP A 140 -12.02 6.84 -13.92
CA ASP A 140 -12.10 6.86 -15.41
C ASP A 140 -12.73 8.16 -15.94
N GLY A 141 -12.32 9.29 -15.35
CA GLY A 141 -12.96 10.59 -15.49
C GLY A 141 -12.38 11.51 -16.55
N ASP A 142 -11.72 11.01 -17.61
CA ASP A 142 -11.11 11.83 -18.69
C ASP A 142 -12.06 12.85 -19.29
N ASP A 143 -13.34 12.57 -19.30
CA ASP A 143 -14.42 13.42 -19.81
C ASP A 143 -15.17 14.21 -18.70
N GLY A 144 -14.69 14.18 -17.47
CA GLY A 144 -15.31 14.78 -16.28
C GLY A 144 -16.36 13.90 -15.59
N ALA A 145 -16.92 14.40 -14.49
CA ALA A 145 -17.87 13.68 -13.61
C ALA A 145 -19.31 13.68 -14.15
N LYS A 146 -19.56 13.01 -15.26
CA LYS A 146 -20.89 12.99 -15.95
C LYS A 146 -21.98 12.20 -15.22
N LEU A 147 -21.65 11.46 -14.18
CA LEU A 147 -22.64 10.75 -13.35
C LEU A 147 -23.71 11.70 -12.80
N TRP A 148 -23.30 12.89 -12.38
CA TRP A 148 -24.17 13.82 -11.66
C TRP A 148 -25.20 14.49 -12.57
N ASP A 149 -24.91 14.63 -13.85
CA ASP A 149 -25.75 15.32 -14.84
C ASP A 149 -26.58 14.35 -15.69
N SER A 150 -26.35 13.02 -15.58
CA SER A 150 -27.06 11.99 -16.36
C SER A 150 -27.93 11.09 -15.49
N PRO A 151 -29.25 11.24 -15.54
CA PRO A 151 -30.19 10.31 -14.90
C PRO A 151 -30.00 8.86 -15.38
N GLU A 152 -29.59 8.63 -16.62
CA GLU A 152 -29.34 7.32 -17.19
C GLU A 152 -28.13 6.67 -16.53
N ASN A 153 -27.01 7.39 -16.36
CA ASN A 153 -25.83 6.89 -15.68
C ASN A 153 -26.10 6.56 -14.22
N GLN A 154 -26.88 7.40 -13.55
CA GLN A 154 -27.32 7.13 -12.16
C GLN A 154 -28.19 5.89 -12.06
N GLU A 155 -29.15 5.69 -12.98
CA GLU A 155 -29.99 4.49 -12.97
C GLU A 155 -29.18 3.24 -13.33
N TRP A 156 -28.21 3.36 -14.23
CA TRP A 156 -27.29 2.26 -14.55
C TRP A 156 -26.50 1.80 -13.30
N ALA A 157 -25.91 2.73 -12.56
CA ALA A 157 -25.22 2.42 -11.30
C ALA A 157 -26.16 1.75 -10.27
N VAL A 158 -27.40 2.23 -10.17
CA VAL A 158 -28.44 1.64 -9.30
C VAL A 158 -28.81 0.22 -9.75
N ASP A 159 -28.96 -0.03 -11.07
CA ASP A 159 -29.30 -1.35 -11.60
C ASP A 159 -28.18 -2.37 -11.39
N ILE A 160 -26.90 -1.98 -11.55
CA ILE A 160 -25.73 -2.85 -11.26
C ILE A 160 -25.80 -3.35 -9.82
N TRP A 161 -26.03 -2.47 -8.85
CA TRP A 161 -26.17 -2.86 -7.45
C TRP A 161 -27.37 -3.79 -7.20
N GLY A 162 -28.45 -3.62 -7.96
CA GLY A 162 -29.58 -4.53 -7.91
C GLY A 162 -29.23 -5.94 -8.38
N GLU A 163 -28.46 -6.05 -9.46
CA GLU A 163 -28.02 -7.34 -9.98
C GLU A 163 -27.00 -8.03 -9.06
N ILE A 164 -26.04 -7.28 -8.52
CA ILE A 164 -25.09 -7.80 -7.51
C ILE A 164 -25.87 -8.36 -6.31
N ALA A 165 -26.79 -7.59 -5.74
CA ALA A 165 -27.60 -8.01 -4.61
C ALA A 165 -28.45 -9.25 -4.92
N ARG A 166 -29.03 -9.33 -6.12
CA ARG A 166 -29.82 -10.51 -6.57
C ARG A 166 -28.97 -11.78 -6.64
N ARG A 167 -27.71 -11.67 -7.11
CA ARG A 167 -26.79 -12.81 -7.26
C ARG A 167 -26.25 -13.28 -5.92
N TYR A 168 -25.87 -12.35 -5.04
CA TYR A 168 -25.03 -12.64 -3.88
C TYR A 168 -25.74 -12.53 -2.52
N SER A 169 -27.07 -12.33 -2.48
CA SER A 169 -27.82 -12.11 -1.22
C SER A 169 -27.66 -13.20 -0.15
N THR A 170 -27.16 -14.37 -0.51
CA THR A 170 -26.95 -15.51 0.40
C THR A 170 -25.48 -15.82 0.68
N GLU A 171 -24.54 -15.06 0.07
CA GLU A 171 -23.12 -15.31 0.18
C GLU A 171 -22.54 -14.79 1.50
N LYS A 172 -22.26 -15.68 2.43
CA LYS A 172 -21.85 -15.36 3.80
C LYS A 172 -20.53 -14.59 3.91
N TRP A 173 -19.65 -14.72 2.92
CA TRP A 173 -18.32 -14.11 2.94
C TRP A 173 -18.24 -12.80 2.17
N ILE A 174 -19.36 -12.34 1.60
CA ILE A 174 -19.51 -10.93 1.25
C ILE A 174 -19.77 -10.17 2.55
N GLY A 175 -18.84 -9.30 2.93
CA GLY A 175 -18.94 -8.43 4.09
C GLY A 175 -19.90 -7.27 3.84
N GLY A 176 -20.00 -6.80 2.60
CA GLY A 176 -20.92 -5.74 2.23
C GLY A 176 -20.65 -5.10 0.88
N TYR A 177 -21.40 -4.05 0.61
CA TYR A 177 -21.44 -3.29 -0.63
C TYR A 177 -21.01 -1.85 -0.38
N ASP A 178 -19.86 -1.48 -0.91
CA ASP A 178 -19.30 -0.12 -0.87
C ASP A 178 -19.83 0.64 -2.09
N LEU A 179 -20.84 1.48 -1.86
CA LEU A 179 -21.78 1.91 -2.89
C LEU A 179 -21.17 2.75 -4.00
N LEU A 180 -20.20 3.61 -3.67
CA LEU A 180 -19.64 4.57 -4.62
C LEU A 180 -18.32 5.13 -4.10
N ASN A 181 -17.22 4.75 -4.71
CA ASN A 181 -15.89 5.25 -4.37
C ASN A 181 -15.77 6.75 -4.61
N GLU A 182 -15.25 7.48 -3.64
CA GLU A 182 -14.77 8.86 -3.77
C GLU A 182 -15.65 9.80 -4.61
N PRO A 183 -16.95 9.94 -4.31
CA PRO A 183 -17.77 10.88 -5.04
C PRO A 183 -17.29 12.32 -4.82
N VAL A 184 -17.24 13.10 -5.91
CA VAL A 184 -16.90 14.52 -5.86
C VAL A 184 -18.02 15.35 -6.48
N LEU A 185 -18.73 16.06 -5.63
CA LEU A 185 -19.76 17.00 -6.07
C LEU A 185 -19.80 18.21 -5.15
N PHE A 186 -19.33 19.35 -5.66
CA PHE A 186 -19.24 20.58 -4.89
C PHE A 186 -20.63 20.99 -4.37
N ASN A 187 -20.76 21.23 -3.06
CA ASN A 187 -22.04 21.51 -2.38
C ASN A 187 -23.14 20.47 -2.61
N GLY A 188 -22.78 19.28 -3.10
CA GLY A 188 -23.72 18.25 -3.55
C GLY A 188 -24.00 17.12 -2.56
N GLY A 189 -23.68 17.25 -1.27
CA GLY A 189 -23.86 16.17 -0.28
C GLY A 189 -25.26 15.55 -0.30
N SER A 190 -26.30 16.35 -0.45
CA SER A 190 -27.69 15.83 -0.56
C SER A 190 -27.93 15.03 -1.85
N GLN A 191 -27.27 15.39 -2.96
CA GLN A 191 -27.37 14.66 -4.24
C GLN A 191 -26.62 13.32 -4.16
N VAL A 192 -25.41 13.35 -3.62
CA VAL A 192 -24.62 12.13 -3.33
C VAL A 192 -25.43 11.20 -2.43
N ARG A 193 -25.99 11.71 -1.34
CA ARG A 193 -26.88 10.96 -0.45
C ARG A 193 -28.08 10.37 -1.19
N ASN A 194 -28.72 11.14 -2.06
CA ASN A 194 -29.91 10.68 -2.80
C ASN A 194 -29.56 9.50 -3.73
N LEU A 195 -28.44 9.56 -4.43
CA LEU A 195 -27.97 8.47 -5.29
C LEU A 195 -27.65 7.21 -4.46
N GLN A 196 -26.86 7.33 -3.39
CA GLN A 196 -26.55 6.20 -2.50
C GLN A 196 -27.83 5.61 -1.84
N ARG A 197 -28.80 6.44 -1.51
CA ARG A 197 -30.12 5.98 -1.03
C ARG A 197 -30.88 5.18 -2.10
N ARG A 198 -30.83 5.58 -3.37
CA ARG A 198 -31.45 4.83 -4.49
C ARG A 198 -30.76 3.47 -4.67
N MET A 199 -29.42 3.43 -4.62
CA MET A 199 -28.63 2.19 -4.67
C MET A 199 -29.03 1.27 -3.51
N ARG A 200 -29.01 1.75 -2.27
CA ARG A 200 -29.44 0.99 -1.09
C ARG A 200 -30.87 0.46 -1.24
N ASN A 201 -31.80 1.29 -1.70
CA ASN A 201 -33.19 0.86 -1.90
C ASN A 201 -33.32 -0.26 -2.96
N ARG A 202 -32.49 -0.22 -3.99
CA ARG A 202 -32.43 -1.26 -5.01
C ARG A 202 -31.85 -2.56 -4.45
N ILE A 203 -30.75 -2.49 -3.70
CA ILE A 203 -30.13 -3.63 -3.01
C ILE A 203 -31.16 -4.30 -2.09
N ARG A 204 -31.85 -3.53 -1.26
CA ARG A 204 -32.82 -4.04 -0.26
C ARG A 204 -34.08 -4.70 -0.87
N LYS A 205 -34.27 -4.63 -2.19
CA LYS A 205 -35.29 -5.44 -2.89
C LYS A 205 -34.89 -6.92 -2.96
N TYR A 206 -33.61 -7.22 -2.94
CA TYR A 206 -33.08 -8.58 -3.14
C TYR A 206 -32.31 -9.08 -1.93
N ASP A 207 -31.68 -8.20 -1.20
CA ASP A 207 -30.74 -8.50 -0.11
C ASP A 207 -31.05 -7.66 1.12
N GLN A 208 -31.50 -8.31 2.18
CA GLN A 208 -31.87 -7.67 3.46
C GLN A 208 -30.73 -7.75 4.49
N ASN A 209 -29.62 -8.46 4.18
CA ASN A 209 -28.67 -8.91 5.19
C ASN A 209 -27.29 -8.25 5.08
N HIS A 210 -26.76 -8.05 3.86
CA HIS A 210 -25.42 -7.52 3.72
C HIS A 210 -25.30 -6.07 4.14
N THR A 211 -24.16 -5.74 4.73
CA THR A 211 -23.85 -4.38 5.21
C THR A 211 -23.67 -3.42 4.03
N ILE A 212 -24.19 -2.22 4.17
CA ILE A 212 -24.02 -1.15 3.18
C ILE A 212 -22.95 -0.18 3.66
N PHE A 213 -21.91 0.04 2.86
CA PHE A 213 -20.92 1.08 3.11
C PHE A 213 -21.29 2.33 2.31
N VAL A 214 -21.34 3.46 2.98
CA VAL A 214 -21.79 4.74 2.42
C VAL A 214 -20.66 5.74 2.50
N ASN A 215 -20.11 6.11 1.34
CA ASN A 215 -18.98 7.03 1.25
C ASN A 215 -19.39 8.48 1.50
N GLY A 216 -18.47 9.23 2.14
CA GLY A 216 -18.51 10.68 2.17
C GLY A 216 -18.38 11.29 0.78
N ASN A 217 -18.80 12.56 0.63
CA ASN A 217 -18.49 13.38 -0.55
C ASN A 217 -17.05 13.89 -0.50
N MET A 218 -16.59 14.56 -1.57
CA MET A 218 -15.26 15.17 -1.67
C MET A 218 -14.14 14.19 -1.30
N TRP A 219 -13.99 13.14 -2.14
CA TRP A 219 -13.04 12.03 -1.94
C TRP A 219 -13.25 11.30 -0.62
N SER A 220 -14.52 10.98 -0.31
CA SER A 220 -14.93 10.26 0.91
C SER A 220 -14.57 10.97 2.22
N ARG A 221 -14.45 12.31 2.24
CA ARG A 221 -14.00 13.10 3.41
C ARG A 221 -15.07 14.02 4.01
N ALA A 222 -16.08 14.43 3.23
CA ALA A 222 -17.10 15.37 3.66
C ALA A 222 -18.44 14.67 3.89
N PHE A 223 -19.02 14.87 5.08
CA PHE A 223 -20.26 14.21 5.49
C PHE A 223 -21.45 15.16 5.65
N GLU A 224 -21.28 16.44 5.33
CA GLU A 224 -22.34 17.43 5.34
C GLU A 224 -23.43 17.06 4.32
N GLY A 225 -24.68 17.03 4.78
CA GLY A 225 -25.82 16.66 3.95
C GLY A 225 -26.04 15.15 3.72
N LEU A 226 -25.16 14.28 4.27
CA LEU A 226 -25.30 12.82 4.14
C LEU A 226 -26.20 12.19 5.20
N GLY A 227 -26.28 12.78 6.41
CA GLY A 227 -27.17 12.28 7.46
C GLY A 227 -28.66 12.57 7.24
N PRO A 228 -29.57 11.89 7.93
CA PRO A 228 -29.32 10.75 8.83
C PRO A 228 -28.91 9.45 8.10
N ALA A 229 -28.63 8.39 8.86
CA ALA A 229 -28.31 7.07 8.32
C ALA A 229 -29.33 6.59 7.28
N LEU A 230 -28.85 5.89 6.26
CA LEU A 230 -29.69 5.39 5.17
C LEU A 230 -30.28 4.02 5.46
N ASP A 231 -29.64 3.24 6.33
CA ASP A 231 -29.98 1.85 6.63
C ASP A 231 -29.60 1.51 8.08
N ASP A 232 -30.24 0.50 8.64
CA ASP A 232 -29.89 0.02 9.99
C ASP A 232 -28.62 -0.82 9.98
N ASN A 233 -28.34 -1.51 8.88
CA ASN A 233 -27.12 -2.29 8.68
C ASN A 233 -26.19 -1.57 7.71
N MET A 234 -25.62 -0.42 8.13
CA MET A 234 -24.69 0.38 7.33
C MET A 234 -23.51 0.90 8.14
N ILE A 235 -22.45 1.22 7.41
CA ILE A 235 -21.21 1.80 7.89
C ILE A 235 -20.91 3.07 7.08
N TRP A 236 -20.43 4.13 7.72
CA TRP A 236 -19.92 5.30 7.02
C TRP A 236 -18.47 5.05 6.59
N ALA A 237 -18.20 5.05 5.29
CA ALA A 237 -16.88 4.90 4.73
C ALA A 237 -16.22 6.27 4.51
N PHE A 238 -14.96 6.39 4.91
CA PHE A 238 -14.14 7.57 4.68
C PHE A 238 -12.73 7.18 4.21
N HIS A 239 -12.01 8.10 3.54
CA HIS A 239 -10.64 7.91 3.10
C HIS A 239 -9.70 8.90 3.79
N TYR A 240 -8.46 8.48 4.02
CA TYR A 240 -7.47 9.29 4.71
C TYR A 240 -6.07 9.09 4.15
N TYR A 241 -5.51 10.15 3.56
CA TYR A 241 -4.14 10.19 3.06
C TYR A 241 -3.41 11.42 3.61
N SER A 242 -2.14 11.29 4.04
CA SER A 242 -1.40 12.38 4.70
C SER A 242 -1.11 13.56 3.78
N TRP A 243 -1.00 13.35 2.47
CA TRP A 243 -0.81 14.43 1.50
C TRP A 243 -2.00 15.40 1.42
N MET A 244 -3.15 14.96 1.90
CA MET A 244 -4.36 15.79 2.05
C MET A 244 -4.45 16.50 3.41
N VAL A 245 -3.67 16.05 4.41
CA VAL A 245 -3.72 16.56 5.79
C VAL A 245 -2.28 16.64 6.30
N PHE A 246 -1.72 17.84 6.36
CA PHE A 246 -0.32 18.13 6.63
C PHE A 246 0.18 17.88 8.05
N ASN A 247 -0.57 17.18 8.88
CA ASN A 247 -0.23 16.92 10.27
C ASN A 247 -0.14 15.42 10.57
N ARG A 248 0.64 15.07 11.59
CA ARG A 248 0.61 13.73 12.18
C ARG A 248 -0.83 13.31 12.50
N VAL A 249 -1.11 12.05 12.26
CA VAL A 249 -2.39 11.43 12.59
C VAL A 249 -2.58 11.44 14.11
N ASN A 250 -3.67 12.01 14.56
CA ASN A 250 -4.03 12.02 15.97
C ASN A 250 -5.55 12.10 16.16
N GLN A 251 -6.01 12.02 17.40
CA GLN A 251 -7.44 12.01 17.71
C GLN A 251 -8.19 13.22 17.15
N SER A 252 -7.57 14.42 17.13
CA SER A 252 -8.22 15.63 16.61
C SER A 252 -8.47 15.57 15.11
N THR A 253 -7.65 14.84 14.38
CA THR A 253 -7.77 14.68 12.91
C THR A 253 -9.07 14.00 12.51
N ILE A 254 -9.54 13.02 13.31
CA ILE A 254 -10.77 12.26 13.05
C ILE A 254 -11.95 12.68 13.92
N GLN A 255 -11.81 13.70 14.77
CA GLN A 255 -12.85 14.07 15.74
C GLN A 255 -14.18 14.44 15.08
N TYR A 256 -14.16 15.08 13.92
CA TYR A 256 -15.37 15.43 13.17
C TYR A 256 -16.12 14.17 12.70
N LEU A 257 -15.40 13.11 12.30
CA LEU A 257 -15.97 11.81 11.93
C LEU A 257 -16.59 11.10 13.12
N LEU A 258 -15.89 11.12 14.27
CA LEU A 258 -16.41 10.55 15.51
C LEU A 258 -17.68 11.26 15.97
N ASN A 259 -17.75 12.58 15.84
CA ASN A 259 -18.94 13.36 16.14
C ASN A 259 -20.10 12.99 15.20
N PHE A 260 -19.82 12.80 13.90
CA PHE A 260 -20.81 12.37 12.92
C PHE A 260 -21.31 10.94 13.17
N SER A 261 -20.40 10.01 13.50
CA SER A 261 -20.73 8.65 13.94
C SER A 261 -21.65 8.64 15.16
N ASN A 262 -21.33 9.46 16.16
CA ASN A 262 -22.17 9.61 17.36
C ASN A 262 -23.57 10.16 17.03
N LEU A 263 -23.64 11.17 16.17
CA LEU A 263 -24.90 11.81 15.75
C LEU A 263 -25.80 10.82 14.99
N THR A 264 -25.22 9.99 14.15
CA THR A 264 -25.95 9.05 13.29
C THR A 264 -26.12 7.66 13.91
N ASN A 265 -25.45 7.40 15.04
CA ASN A 265 -25.36 6.10 15.72
C ASN A 265 -25.01 4.96 14.76
N ARG A 266 -23.96 5.16 13.93
CA ARG A 266 -23.43 4.17 12.97
C ARG A 266 -21.91 4.14 13.02
N PRO A 267 -21.29 2.96 12.77
CA PRO A 267 -19.83 2.84 12.79
C PRO A 267 -19.20 3.57 11.62
N LEU A 268 -17.89 3.82 11.77
CA LEU A 268 -17.00 4.32 10.72
C LEU A 268 -16.15 3.17 10.18
N TRP A 269 -15.68 3.32 8.96
CA TRP A 269 -14.68 2.47 8.33
C TRP A 269 -13.76 3.30 7.46
N LEU A 270 -12.46 3.14 7.66
CA LEU A 270 -11.45 3.74 6.80
C LEU A 270 -11.32 2.88 5.53
N GLY A 271 -12.02 3.26 4.47
CA GLY A 271 -12.08 2.52 3.21
C GLY A 271 -10.79 2.53 2.42
N GLU A 272 -10.01 3.61 2.56
CA GLU A 272 -8.66 3.71 1.98
C GLU A 272 -7.74 4.56 2.86
N ALA A 273 -6.51 4.10 2.99
CA ALA A 273 -5.35 4.83 3.49
C ALA A 273 -4.08 4.13 3.01
N GLY A 274 -3.00 4.87 2.85
CA GLY A 274 -1.73 4.31 2.40
C GLY A 274 -0.78 5.35 1.84
N GLU A 275 0.11 4.92 0.93
CA GLU A 275 1.05 5.78 0.19
C GLU A 275 1.89 6.67 1.09
N ASN A 276 2.44 6.09 2.18
CA ASN A 276 3.25 6.78 3.17
C ASN A 276 4.26 5.82 3.82
N SER A 277 4.99 6.26 4.85
CA SER A 277 5.96 5.46 5.59
C SER A 277 5.31 4.37 6.45
N ASN A 278 6.06 3.33 6.77
CA ASN A 278 5.64 2.29 7.70
C ASN A 278 5.28 2.85 9.10
N GLU A 279 6.00 3.86 9.57
CA GLU A 279 5.70 4.55 10.82
C GLU A 279 4.30 5.17 10.79
N TRP A 280 3.97 5.87 9.71
CA TRP A 280 2.64 6.45 9.51
C TRP A 280 1.57 5.37 9.41
N PHE A 281 1.87 4.22 8.79
CA PHE A 281 0.94 3.09 8.70
C PHE A 281 0.54 2.60 10.10
N MET A 282 1.54 2.36 10.94
CA MET A 282 1.32 1.97 12.34
C MET A 282 0.52 3.04 13.11
N GLU A 283 0.85 4.33 12.96
CA GLU A 283 0.13 5.40 13.65
C GLU A 283 -1.35 5.44 13.25
N VAL A 284 -1.66 5.27 11.97
CA VAL A 284 -3.05 5.27 11.47
C VAL A 284 -3.81 4.05 11.95
N THR A 285 -3.28 2.84 11.78
CA THR A 285 -3.98 1.61 12.20
C THR A 285 -4.23 1.61 13.70
N ASN A 286 -3.25 2.00 14.51
CA ASN A 286 -3.40 2.14 15.96
C ASN A 286 -4.49 3.16 16.34
N LEU A 287 -4.56 4.31 15.64
CA LEU A 287 -5.61 5.30 15.89
C LEU A 287 -7.00 4.76 15.52
N MET A 288 -7.13 4.06 14.39
CA MET A 288 -8.38 3.46 13.97
C MET A 288 -8.85 2.40 14.97
N GLU A 289 -7.99 1.44 15.30
CA GLU A 289 -8.32 0.34 16.20
C GLU A 289 -8.67 0.82 17.62
N LYS A 290 -7.98 1.84 18.11
CA LYS A 290 -8.29 2.49 19.39
C LYS A 290 -9.70 3.10 19.44
N ASN A 291 -10.25 3.46 18.29
CA ASN A 291 -11.59 4.05 18.16
C ASN A 291 -12.63 3.05 17.63
N ASP A 292 -12.33 1.74 17.63
CA ASP A 292 -13.20 0.68 17.06
C ASP A 292 -13.53 0.88 15.57
N ILE A 293 -12.62 1.49 14.80
CA ILE A 293 -12.78 1.76 13.38
C ILE A 293 -12.02 0.70 12.58
N GLY A 294 -12.73 -0.06 11.77
CA GLY A 294 -12.10 -0.95 10.79
C GLY A 294 -11.44 -0.16 9.65
N TRP A 295 -10.52 -0.79 8.93
CA TRP A 295 -9.77 -0.16 7.85
C TRP A 295 -9.50 -1.12 6.69
N ALA A 296 -9.25 -0.58 5.47
CA ALA A 296 -8.71 -1.27 4.32
C ALA A 296 -7.53 -0.46 3.75
N TRP A 297 -6.38 -1.11 3.69
CA TRP A 297 -5.14 -0.44 3.28
C TRP A 297 -5.02 -0.38 1.75
N TRP A 298 -4.60 0.75 1.22
CA TRP A 298 -4.37 0.97 -0.20
C TRP A 298 -2.89 1.01 -0.51
N ASN A 299 -2.40 0.19 -1.42
CA ASN A 299 -3.04 -0.93 -2.07
C ASN A 299 -2.19 -2.20 -1.92
N TYR A 300 -2.75 -3.35 -2.32
CA TYR A 300 -2.12 -4.67 -2.14
C TYR A 300 -0.85 -4.84 -2.99
N LYS A 301 -0.92 -4.58 -4.30
CA LYS A 301 0.14 -4.90 -5.27
C LYS A 301 0.29 -3.78 -6.30
N LYS A 302 1.53 -3.36 -6.57
CA LYS A 302 1.87 -2.50 -7.70
C LYS A 302 3.31 -2.69 -8.16
N ILE A 303 3.66 -2.13 -9.33
CA ILE A 303 4.97 -2.28 -9.94
C ILE A 303 5.99 -1.38 -9.21
N GLY A 304 7.13 -1.97 -8.80
CA GLY A 304 8.27 -1.24 -8.25
C GLY A 304 8.00 -0.48 -6.94
N THR A 305 6.98 -0.87 -6.17
CA THR A 305 6.59 -0.14 -4.96
C THR A 305 7.42 -0.50 -3.73
N ILE A 306 7.59 0.47 -2.82
CA ILE A 306 8.01 0.23 -1.44
C ILE A 306 6.85 0.38 -0.45
N THR A 307 5.74 1.03 -0.84
CA THR A 307 4.61 1.38 0.04
C THR A 307 3.53 0.31 0.11
N GLY A 308 3.50 -0.63 -0.82
CA GLY A 308 2.56 -1.77 -0.79
C GLY A 308 3.21 -3.05 -0.26
N PRO A 309 2.45 -4.00 0.30
CA PRO A 309 3.01 -5.26 0.82
C PRO A 309 3.57 -6.18 -0.27
N VAL A 310 3.12 -6.04 -1.52
CA VAL A 310 3.59 -6.83 -2.67
C VAL A 310 4.07 -5.92 -3.78
N SER A 311 5.34 -6.08 -4.16
CA SER A 311 5.98 -5.29 -5.22
C SER A 311 6.29 -6.18 -6.42
N SER A 312 5.66 -5.92 -7.55
CA SER A 312 5.97 -6.58 -8.82
C SER A 312 7.21 -5.95 -9.44
N PRO A 313 8.19 -6.74 -9.94
CA PRO A 313 9.36 -6.15 -10.56
C PRO A 313 9.02 -5.47 -11.90
N SER A 314 9.72 -4.38 -12.19
CA SER A 314 9.68 -3.71 -13.49
C SER A 314 10.94 -4.09 -14.27
N ASP A 315 10.79 -4.76 -15.41
CA ASP A 315 11.92 -5.09 -16.27
C ASP A 315 12.24 -3.96 -17.27
N SER A 316 13.45 -4.02 -17.86
CA SER A 316 13.95 -2.97 -18.75
C SER A 316 13.09 -2.77 -20.01
N VAL A 317 12.50 -3.83 -20.55
CA VAL A 317 11.68 -3.74 -21.77
C VAL A 317 10.34 -3.05 -21.46
N TYR A 318 9.72 -3.36 -20.30
CA TYR A 318 8.53 -2.64 -19.86
C TYR A 318 8.84 -1.17 -19.54
N GLN A 319 10.04 -0.87 -19.00
CA GLN A 319 10.48 0.50 -18.75
C GLN A 319 10.64 1.34 -20.03
N GLU A 320 10.92 0.73 -21.18
CA GLU A 320 10.90 1.44 -22.46
C GLU A 320 9.48 1.94 -22.80
N ILE A 321 8.45 1.13 -22.52
CA ILE A 321 7.04 1.50 -22.71
C ILE A 321 6.66 2.65 -21.78
N THR A 322 6.96 2.54 -20.48
CA THR A 322 6.62 3.58 -19.51
C THR A 322 7.36 4.89 -19.77
N ARG A 323 8.63 4.85 -20.18
CA ARG A 323 9.37 6.05 -20.63
C ARG A 323 8.70 6.71 -21.82
N TYR A 324 8.29 5.94 -22.83
CA TYR A 324 7.55 6.47 -23.98
C TYR A 324 6.23 7.13 -23.53
N TRP A 325 5.45 6.46 -22.68
CA TRP A 325 4.17 6.99 -22.18
C TRP A 325 4.34 8.25 -21.32
N ASN A 326 5.46 8.39 -20.62
CA ASN A 326 5.78 9.54 -19.77
C ASN A 326 6.53 10.66 -20.52
N GLY A 327 6.79 10.50 -21.84
CA GLY A 327 7.42 11.52 -22.67
C GLY A 327 8.95 11.53 -22.68
N ASP A 328 9.59 10.52 -22.04
CA ASP A 328 11.04 10.44 -21.86
C ASP A 328 11.73 9.48 -22.84
N GLY A 329 11.01 8.95 -23.83
CA GLY A 329 11.54 7.96 -24.77
C GLY A 329 10.80 7.93 -26.11
N GLY A 330 11.40 7.27 -27.11
CA GLY A 330 10.75 7.01 -28.40
C GLY A 330 9.69 5.90 -28.31
N LYS A 331 8.73 5.91 -29.24
CA LYS A 331 7.73 4.83 -29.35
C LYS A 331 8.43 3.50 -29.64
N PRO A 332 8.25 2.46 -28.78
CA PRO A 332 8.83 1.13 -29.02
C PRO A 332 8.20 0.48 -30.26
N SER A 333 8.89 -0.49 -30.86
CA SER A 333 8.28 -1.32 -31.89
C SER A 333 7.14 -2.15 -31.30
N THR A 334 6.21 -2.61 -32.14
CA THR A 334 5.09 -3.48 -31.70
C THR A 334 5.60 -4.75 -31.02
N GLU A 335 6.69 -5.35 -31.55
CA GLU A 335 7.30 -6.56 -30.97
C GLU A 335 7.88 -6.27 -29.58
N THR A 336 8.62 -5.15 -29.44
CA THR A 336 9.16 -4.71 -28.13
C THR A 336 8.04 -4.42 -27.14
N ALA A 337 6.98 -3.74 -27.58
CA ALA A 337 5.82 -3.44 -26.74
C ALA A 337 5.08 -4.72 -26.29
N GLN A 338 4.87 -5.68 -27.18
CA GLN A 338 4.28 -6.99 -26.84
C GLN A 338 5.13 -7.75 -25.83
N LEU A 339 6.46 -7.76 -26.02
CA LEU A 339 7.38 -8.41 -25.08
C LEU A 339 7.32 -7.74 -23.70
N GLY A 340 7.45 -6.41 -23.62
CA GLY A 340 7.42 -5.67 -22.36
C GLY A 340 6.11 -5.83 -21.60
N LEU A 341 4.96 -5.76 -22.30
CA LEU A 341 3.65 -5.97 -21.71
C LEU A 341 3.47 -7.43 -21.23
N ASN A 342 3.93 -8.43 -21.99
CA ASN A 342 3.90 -9.82 -21.54
C ASN A 342 4.80 -10.05 -20.30
N ASN A 343 6.01 -9.49 -20.28
CA ASN A 343 6.89 -9.58 -19.11
C ASN A 343 6.24 -8.95 -17.88
N MET A 344 5.64 -7.77 -18.04
CA MET A 344 4.93 -7.10 -16.94
C MET A 344 3.83 -7.99 -16.37
N VAL A 345 2.97 -8.57 -17.21
CA VAL A 345 1.88 -9.46 -16.77
C VAL A 345 2.41 -10.73 -16.09
N GLU A 346 3.51 -11.31 -16.58
CA GLU A 346 4.16 -12.46 -15.90
C GLU A 346 4.75 -12.07 -14.55
N ASN A 347 5.31 -10.86 -14.44
CA ASN A 347 5.88 -10.33 -13.21
C ASN A 347 4.82 -10.03 -12.14
N LEU A 348 3.54 -9.88 -12.50
CA LEU A 348 2.45 -9.70 -11.55
C LEU A 348 2.10 -10.97 -10.76
N LYS A 349 2.52 -12.16 -11.23
CA LYS A 349 2.31 -13.40 -10.46
C LYS A 349 3.01 -13.32 -9.11
N LEU A 350 2.33 -13.74 -8.06
CA LEU A 350 2.81 -13.62 -6.67
C LEU A 350 4.22 -14.21 -6.47
N GLU A 351 4.52 -15.34 -7.11
CA GLU A 351 5.83 -16.00 -7.05
C GLU A 351 6.98 -15.17 -7.65
N ASN A 352 6.68 -14.18 -8.48
CA ASN A 352 7.66 -13.27 -9.08
C ASN A 352 7.78 -11.94 -8.33
N CYS A 353 6.89 -11.69 -7.35
CA CYS A 353 6.84 -10.45 -6.59
C CYS A 353 7.73 -10.50 -5.34
N GLU A 354 8.18 -9.34 -4.91
CA GLU A 354 8.86 -9.14 -3.63
C GLU A 354 7.84 -8.81 -2.53
N ILE A 355 7.94 -9.50 -1.38
CA ILE A 355 7.14 -9.21 -0.20
C ILE A 355 7.85 -8.17 0.66
N LYS A 356 7.20 -7.04 0.90
CA LYS A 356 7.67 -5.95 1.75
C LYS A 356 7.28 -6.23 3.21
N LYS A 357 8.08 -7.04 3.91
CA LYS A 357 7.80 -7.48 5.29
C LYS A 357 7.56 -6.32 6.26
N GLY A 358 8.29 -5.21 6.08
CA GLY A 358 8.13 -4.02 6.93
C GLY A 358 6.75 -3.39 6.82
N VAL A 359 6.14 -3.38 5.61
CA VAL A 359 4.77 -2.91 5.39
C VAL A 359 3.77 -3.80 6.14
N VAL A 360 3.91 -5.13 6.02
CA VAL A 360 3.02 -6.08 6.70
C VAL A 360 3.15 -5.95 8.22
N ALA A 361 4.38 -5.86 8.74
CA ALA A 361 4.63 -5.71 10.17
C ALA A 361 4.04 -4.40 10.71
N ALA A 362 4.23 -3.29 10.02
CA ALA A 362 3.69 -1.99 10.43
C ALA A 362 2.16 -1.94 10.49
N LEU A 363 1.48 -2.76 9.67
CA LEU A 363 0.02 -2.83 9.63
C LEU A 363 -0.59 -3.78 10.65
N LEU A 364 0.11 -4.86 11.00
CA LEU A 364 -0.51 -6.01 11.68
C LEU A 364 0.24 -6.50 12.91
N ASP A 365 1.50 -6.12 13.12
CA ASP A 365 2.28 -6.60 14.26
C ASP A 365 2.19 -5.60 15.41
N ASP A 366 1.52 -5.99 16.47
CA ASP A 366 1.31 -5.16 17.67
C ASP A 366 2.65 -4.76 18.34
N ASP A 367 3.72 -5.50 18.09
CA ASP A 367 5.06 -5.23 18.63
C ASP A 367 5.86 -4.23 17.78
N TYR A 368 5.44 -3.93 16.54
CA TYR A 368 6.19 -3.04 15.63
C TYR A 368 6.52 -1.66 16.22
N GLY A 369 5.61 -1.07 16.96
CA GLY A 369 5.79 0.24 17.61
C GLY A 369 6.45 0.20 19.00
N THR A 370 6.73 -0.99 19.54
CA THR A 370 7.17 -1.17 20.94
C THR A 370 8.43 -2.01 21.10
N LYS A 371 8.76 -2.85 20.10
CA LYS A 371 9.91 -3.75 20.13
C LYS A 371 10.73 -3.64 18.85
N ASN A 372 12.01 -3.96 18.99
CA ASN A 372 12.91 -4.19 17.89
C ASN A 372 12.68 -5.62 17.37
N LEU A 373 12.37 -5.78 16.07
CA LEU A 373 12.02 -7.06 15.46
C LEU A 373 13.06 -7.44 14.40
N PRO A 374 13.64 -8.66 14.42
CA PRO A 374 14.61 -9.07 13.42
C PRO A 374 14.03 -8.99 11.99
N PHE A 375 14.73 -8.32 11.09
CA PHE A 375 14.32 -8.26 9.68
C PHE A 375 14.74 -9.52 8.92
N LYS A 376 15.96 -10.02 9.21
CA LYS A 376 16.56 -11.22 8.62
C LYS A 376 17.28 -12.06 9.65
N ASP A 377 17.46 -13.34 9.33
CA ASP A 377 18.35 -14.22 10.09
C ASP A 377 19.80 -13.87 9.73
N LEU A 378 20.49 -13.17 10.61
CA LEU A 378 21.87 -12.75 10.46
C LEU A 378 22.79 -13.63 11.33
N TYR A 379 23.67 -14.40 10.71
CA TYR A 379 24.59 -15.30 11.42
C TYR A 379 26.01 -14.75 11.44
N ILE A 380 26.69 -14.86 12.60
CA ILE A 380 28.05 -14.39 12.82
C ILE A 380 28.94 -15.58 13.21
N PRO A 381 30.13 -15.73 12.55
CA PRO A 381 30.77 -14.83 11.59
C PRO A 381 30.02 -14.72 10.26
N GLY A 382 30.05 -13.53 9.66
CA GLY A 382 29.31 -13.25 8.43
C GLY A 382 29.35 -11.77 8.01
N ALA A 383 28.59 -11.46 6.97
CA ALA A 383 28.45 -10.09 6.46
C ALA A 383 26.98 -9.65 6.54
N ILE A 384 26.78 -8.43 6.99
CA ILE A 384 25.46 -7.78 7.13
C ILE A 384 25.40 -6.63 6.13
N ASN A 385 24.42 -6.65 5.21
CA ASN A 385 24.15 -5.44 4.44
C ASN A 385 23.62 -4.37 5.37
N VAL A 386 24.15 -3.17 5.34
CA VAL A 386 23.79 -2.12 6.28
C VAL A 386 22.28 -1.77 6.22
N TYR A 387 21.65 -1.93 5.07
CA TYR A 387 20.21 -1.73 4.86
C TYR A 387 19.32 -2.89 5.38
N ASP A 388 19.89 -3.99 5.87
CA ASP A 388 19.15 -5.12 6.47
C ASP A 388 18.94 -4.97 8.00
N TYR A 389 18.85 -3.71 8.48
CA TYR A 389 18.55 -3.40 9.89
C TYR A 389 17.16 -3.91 10.31
N ASP A 390 16.94 -4.03 11.61
CA ASP A 390 15.73 -4.58 12.20
C ASP A 390 14.47 -3.77 11.84
N LEU A 391 13.28 -4.36 12.05
CA LEU A 391 11.99 -3.72 11.92
C LEU A 391 11.58 -3.06 13.23
N GLY A 392 10.83 -1.98 13.14
CA GLY A 392 10.28 -1.24 14.27
C GLY A 392 10.16 0.25 14.00
N ALA A 393 9.57 0.99 14.91
CA ALA A 393 9.37 2.42 14.79
C ALA A 393 10.70 3.20 14.84
N ASN A 394 10.68 4.41 14.32
CA ASN A 394 11.77 5.37 14.41
C ASN A 394 12.11 5.66 15.89
N GLY A 395 13.40 5.66 16.20
CA GLY A 395 13.89 5.74 17.59
C GLY A 395 13.97 4.39 18.31
N LEU A 396 13.45 3.31 17.72
CA LEU A 396 13.45 1.97 18.28
C LEU A 396 14.42 1.03 17.52
N ALA A 397 14.12 0.68 16.28
CA ALA A 397 14.95 -0.18 15.41
C ALA A 397 15.99 0.62 14.61
N TYR A 398 15.69 1.84 14.32
CA TYR A 398 16.55 2.82 13.66
C TYR A 398 16.20 4.23 14.16
N PHE A 399 17.02 5.21 13.82
CA PHE A 399 16.70 6.61 13.94
C PHE A 399 17.16 7.35 12.70
N ASP A 400 16.22 8.04 12.08
CA ASP A 400 16.41 8.91 10.94
C ASP A 400 15.58 10.18 11.12
N PHE A 401 16.08 11.32 10.65
CA PHE A 401 15.42 12.61 10.88
C PHE A 401 14.22 12.83 9.96
N ASP A 402 14.25 12.30 8.74
CA ASP A 402 13.23 12.53 7.71
C ASP A 402 12.22 11.35 7.56
N TYR A 403 11.90 10.66 8.65
CA TYR A 403 11.08 9.45 8.64
C TYR A 403 9.57 9.66 8.39
N ILE A 404 9.10 10.90 8.33
CA ILE A 404 7.70 11.26 8.06
C ILE A 404 7.61 11.98 6.73
N ASP A 405 6.53 11.72 5.96
CA ASP A 405 6.24 12.49 4.76
C ASP A 405 6.01 13.97 5.09
N ASN A 406 6.99 14.78 4.77
CA ASN A 406 7.01 16.22 4.98
C ASN A 406 6.67 17.01 3.71
N ARG A 407 5.87 16.47 2.79
CA ARG A 407 5.55 17.18 1.53
C ARG A 407 5.03 18.58 1.80
N PRO A 408 5.79 19.64 1.48
CA PRO A 408 5.28 21.00 1.63
C PRO A 408 4.33 21.33 0.49
N ASN A 409 3.34 22.14 0.77
CA ASN A 409 2.52 22.77 -0.25
C ASN A 409 3.39 23.49 -1.26
N GLY A 410 3.35 23.11 -2.51
CA GLY A 410 3.80 23.92 -3.62
C GLY A 410 5.23 23.71 -4.12
N GLY A 411 5.75 22.51 -4.17
CA GLY A 411 6.76 22.22 -5.18
C GLY A 411 8.13 21.74 -4.75
N GLY A 412 8.37 21.44 -3.51
CA GLY A 412 9.55 20.69 -3.10
C GLY A 412 9.09 19.52 -2.25
N LEU A 413 8.82 18.39 -2.86
CA LEU A 413 8.40 17.19 -2.12
C LEU A 413 9.60 16.67 -1.32
N LYS A 414 9.61 16.89 -0.02
CA LYS A 414 10.39 16.08 0.88
C LYS A 414 9.63 14.76 1.06
N THR A 415 10.34 13.67 0.94
CA THR A 415 9.83 12.34 1.21
C THR A 415 10.45 11.81 2.49
N TRP A 416 9.81 10.81 3.10
CA TRP A 416 10.37 10.15 4.28
C TRP A 416 11.61 9.31 3.97
N ASN A 417 11.91 9.06 2.69
CA ASN A 417 13.03 8.25 2.22
C ASN A 417 13.57 8.85 0.92
N ASN A 418 14.80 9.38 0.93
CA ASN A 418 15.39 10.04 -0.24
C ASN A 418 15.86 9.06 -1.32
N GLY A 419 16.10 7.78 -0.98
CA GLY A 419 16.52 6.76 -1.93
C GLY A 419 15.37 6.03 -2.62
N TRP A 420 14.20 6.02 -2.01
CA TRP A 420 12.99 5.36 -2.51
C TRP A 420 13.20 3.91 -2.95
N ALA A 421 14.03 3.16 -2.21
CA ALA A 421 14.42 1.80 -2.57
C ALA A 421 14.35 0.83 -1.40
N TYR A 422 14.07 -0.43 -1.69
CA TYR A 422 14.13 -1.58 -0.81
C TYR A 422 13.12 -1.62 0.34
N ARG A 423 13.10 -0.61 1.24
CA ARG A 423 12.25 -0.55 2.45
C ARG A 423 11.42 0.73 2.47
N ASN A 424 10.26 0.67 3.13
CA ASN A 424 9.35 1.79 3.30
C ASN A 424 9.54 2.51 4.66
N ASP A 425 10.75 2.45 5.21
CA ASP A 425 11.13 3.13 6.44
C ASP A 425 11.76 4.50 6.14
N GLY A 426 12.09 5.26 7.18
CA GLY A 426 12.71 6.58 7.05
C GLY A 426 14.16 6.55 6.59
N VAL A 427 14.86 5.43 6.75
CA VAL A 427 16.28 5.32 6.38
C VAL A 427 16.47 5.43 4.86
N ASP A 428 17.35 6.30 4.44
CA ASP A 428 17.66 6.60 3.05
C ASP A 428 18.45 5.47 2.38
N ILE A 429 17.76 4.64 1.60
CA ILE A 429 18.35 3.50 0.90
C ILE A 429 18.31 3.77 -0.61
N GLN A 430 19.48 3.71 -1.26
CA GLN A 430 19.63 3.88 -2.70
C GLN A 430 20.08 2.60 -3.39
N VAL A 431 19.76 2.49 -4.69
CA VAL A 431 20.34 1.47 -5.57
C VAL A 431 21.81 1.78 -5.80
N SER A 432 22.68 0.79 -5.60
CA SER A 432 24.12 0.95 -5.78
C SER A 432 24.50 0.88 -7.26
N SER A 433 25.35 1.77 -7.72
CA SER A 433 25.96 1.72 -9.06
C SER A 433 26.84 0.47 -9.24
N ASP A 434 27.57 0.05 -8.20
CA ASP A 434 28.31 -1.22 -8.15
C ASP A 434 27.50 -2.29 -7.38
N SER A 435 26.70 -3.06 -8.09
CA SER A 435 25.91 -4.15 -7.53
C SER A 435 26.69 -5.42 -7.18
N LYS A 436 28.01 -5.50 -7.49
CA LYS A 436 28.83 -6.70 -7.24
C LYS A 436 28.99 -6.99 -5.74
N ILE A 437 29.10 -5.94 -4.91
CA ILE A 437 29.22 -6.08 -3.46
C ILE A 437 27.82 -6.19 -2.84
N SER A 438 26.92 -5.28 -3.21
CA SER A 438 25.54 -5.24 -2.71
C SER A 438 24.67 -4.38 -3.63
N LYS A 439 23.41 -4.78 -3.81
CA LYS A 439 22.45 -4.09 -4.68
C LYS A 439 22.07 -2.69 -4.17
N TYR A 440 22.09 -2.49 -2.87
CA TYR A 440 21.70 -1.24 -2.22
C TYR A 440 22.79 -0.75 -1.26
N HIS A 441 22.65 0.47 -0.79
CA HIS A 441 23.42 1.07 0.29
C HIS A 441 22.57 2.08 1.07
N VAL A 442 22.93 2.33 2.31
CA VAL A 442 22.38 3.45 3.10
C VAL A 442 23.14 4.71 2.70
N SER A 443 22.41 5.77 2.36
CA SER A 443 22.92 7.05 1.87
C SER A 443 22.42 8.21 2.76
N HIS A 444 22.80 9.44 2.44
CA HIS A 444 22.36 10.68 3.12
C HIS A 444 22.49 10.64 4.65
N THR A 445 23.44 9.85 5.18
CA THR A 445 23.61 9.67 6.62
C THR A 445 23.87 10.99 7.34
N GLU A 446 23.15 11.23 8.44
CA GLU A 446 23.29 12.39 9.30
C GLU A 446 23.87 12.03 10.68
N SER A 447 24.45 13.04 11.36
CA SER A 447 25.05 12.82 12.68
C SER A 447 23.97 12.59 13.75
N GLY A 448 24.06 11.48 14.46
CA GLY A 448 23.09 11.10 15.49
C GLY A 448 22.16 9.96 15.08
N GLU A 449 22.08 9.62 13.79
CA GLU A 449 21.31 8.50 13.29
C GLU A 449 21.91 7.15 13.71
N PHE A 450 21.05 6.13 13.78
CA PHE A 450 21.49 4.78 14.08
C PHE A 450 20.66 3.69 13.38
N LEU A 451 21.27 2.50 13.28
CA LEU A 451 20.63 1.29 12.79
C LEU A 451 20.89 0.14 13.77
N LYS A 452 19.91 -0.68 14.06
CA LYS A 452 20.04 -1.86 14.91
C LYS A 452 19.95 -3.15 14.12
N TYR A 453 20.65 -4.15 14.62
CA TYR A 453 20.69 -5.48 14.00
C TYR A 453 20.60 -6.54 15.09
N THR A 454 19.63 -7.43 14.99
CA THR A 454 19.58 -8.66 15.77
C THR A 454 20.38 -9.74 15.03
N ILE A 455 21.41 -10.26 15.69
CA ILE A 455 22.34 -11.22 15.11
C ILE A 455 22.39 -12.53 15.91
N ASN A 456 22.67 -13.64 15.23
CA ASN A 456 22.87 -14.96 15.83
C ASN A 456 24.35 -15.33 15.79
N VAL A 457 25.02 -15.26 16.93
CA VAL A 457 26.44 -15.57 17.08
C VAL A 457 26.63 -17.07 17.30
N LEU A 458 27.43 -17.72 16.48
CA LEU A 458 27.58 -19.19 16.48
C LEU A 458 28.47 -19.71 17.62
N LYS A 459 29.43 -18.93 18.10
CA LYS A 459 30.34 -19.28 19.23
C LYS A 459 30.78 -18.04 20.01
N ASN A 460 31.16 -18.23 21.28
CA ASN A 460 31.82 -17.19 22.04
C ASN A 460 33.22 -16.99 21.44
N ASP A 461 33.50 -15.77 20.99
CA ASP A 461 34.82 -15.43 20.44
C ASP A 461 35.04 -13.92 20.42
N THR A 462 36.26 -13.52 20.12
CA THR A 462 36.62 -12.15 19.73
C THR A 462 36.55 -12.06 18.20
N TYR A 463 35.78 -11.15 17.69
CA TYR A 463 35.50 -10.97 16.28
C TYR A 463 36.10 -9.67 15.77
N ASN A 464 36.66 -9.72 14.54
CA ASN A 464 37.09 -8.54 13.82
C ASN A 464 35.92 -7.90 13.10
N PHE A 465 35.80 -6.59 13.20
CA PHE A 465 34.77 -5.80 12.54
C PHE A 465 35.39 -4.93 11.45
N SER A 466 34.78 -4.91 10.28
CA SER A 466 35.09 -3.97 9.19
C SER A 466 33.82 -3.47 8.53
N ILE A 467 33.87 -2.30 7.91
CA ILE A 467 32.76 -1.69 7.17
C ILE A 467 33.20 -1.28 5.77
N ILE A 468 32.31 -1.51 4.79
CA ILE A 468 32.48 -0.98 3.44
C ILE A 468 31.67 0.31 3.33
N SER A 469 32.37 1.40 3.04
CA SER A 469 31.81 2.75 2.97
C SER A 469 32.42 3.57 1.83
N SER A 470 31.74 4.66 1.48
CA SER A 470 32.24 5.69 0.59
C SER A 470 31.86 7.08 1.10
N SER A 471 32.65 8.10 0.77
CA SER A 471 32.38 9.48 1.13
C SER A 471 33.04 10.43 0.15
N GLU A 472 32.32 11.40 -0.39
CA GLU A 472 32.86 12.33 -1.37
C GLU A 472 33.84 13.32 -0.73
N SER A 473 33.44 14.00 0.32
CA SER A 473 34.19 15.11 0.92
C SER A 473 34.16 15.16 2.45
N SER A 474 33.22 14.42 3.07
CA SER A 474 32.98 14.51 4.52
C SER A 474 33.81 13.52 5.31
N GLN A 475 34.39 13.96 6.43
CA GLN A 475 35.02 13.08 7.40
C GLN A 475 33.97 12.44 8.28
N ALA A 476 33.29 11.43 7.76
CA ALA A 476 32.29 10.67 8.49
C ALA A 476 32.93 9.76 9.56
N SER A 477 32.17 9.37 10.56
CA SER A 477 32.59 8.42 11.60
C SER A 477 31.40 7.63 12.15
N ILE A 478 31.69 6.40 12.58
CA ILE A 478 30.72 5.48 13.17
C ILE A 478 31.25 4.88 14.48
N ALA A 479 30.33 4.36 15.30
CA ALA A 479 30.64 3.55 16.48
C ALA A 479 29.67 2.38 16.56
N LEU A 480 30.03 1.31 17.28
CA LEU A 480 29.14 0.17 17.52
C LEU A 480 28.88 0.02 19.02
N TYR A 481 27.64 -0.25 19.37
CA TYR A 481 27.19 -0.45 20.74
C TYR A 481 26.40 -1.77 20.86
N ASP A 482 26.43 -2.35 22.07
CA ASP A 482 25.58 -3.49 22.43
C ASP A 482 24.15 -3.06 22.85
N ASN A 483 23.31 -4.02 23.22
CA ASN A 483 21.95 -3.82 23.65
C ASN A 483 21.81 -3.03 24.99
N GLN A 484 22.91 -2.86 25.74
CA GLN A 484 22.98 -2.07 26.95
C GLN A 484 23.57 -0.67 26.72
N ASN A 485 23.73 -0.29 25.45
CA ASN A 485 24.42 0.94 25.02
C ASN A 485 25.87 1.05 25.51
N GLN A 486 26.55 -0.09 25.74
CA GLN A 486 27.97 -0.08 26.03
C GLN A 486 28.76 -0.08 24.69
N PRO A 487 29.83 0.70 24.58
CA PRO A 487 30.63 0.77 23.36
C PRO A 487 31.38 -0.56 23.14
N MET A 488 31.03 -1.25 22.05
CA MET A 488 31.77 -2.40 21.54
C MET A 488 32.98 -1.94 20.73
N ILE A 489 32.75 -0.99 19.84
CA ILE A 489 33.74 -0.32 19.04
C ILE A 489 33.57 1.18 19.25
N THR A 490 34.61 1.85 19.73
CA THR A 490 34.62 3.31 19.89
C THR A 490 34.62 4.00 18.53
N GLU A 491 34.39 5.32 18.50
CA GLU A 491 34.32 6.10 17.26
C GLU A 491 35.51 5.81 16.34
N LYS A 492 35.19 5.45 15.10
CA LYS A 492 36.12 5.24 13.99
C LYS A 492 35.81 6.16 12.83
N LYS A 493 36.83 6.91 12.41
CA LYS A 493 36.74 7.74 11.20
C LYS A 493 36.74 6.86 9.96
N LEU A 494 35.88 7.19 9.01
CA LEU A 494 35.79 6.56 7.70
C LEU A 494 36.64 7.34 6.69
N PRO A 495 37.28 6.71 5.71
CA PRO A 495 38.11 7.41 4.72
C PRO A 495 37.23 8.28 3.81
N ILE A 496 37.80 9.42 3.38
CA ILE A 496 37.24 10.21 2.29
C ILE A 496 37.72 9.55 1.00
N THR A 497 36.78 9.08 0.18
CA THR A 497 37.04 8.37 -1.07
C THR A 497 37.01 9.30 -2.29
N GLN A 498 36.59 10.55 -2.12
CA GLN A 498 36.43 11.58 -3.17
C GLN A 498 35.33 11.27 -4.20
N ASP A 499 34.65 10.14 -4.03
CA ASP A 499 33.54 9.68 -4.88
C ASP A 499 32.64 8.75 -4.07
N TYR A 500 31.31 8.93 -4.17
CA TYR A 500 30.34 8.05 -3.52
C TYR A 500 30.25 6.66 -4.15
N ASP A 501 30.77 6.46 -5.35
CA ASP A 501 30.85 5.16 -6.02
C ASP A 501 32.17 4.40 -5.76
N LEU A 502 33.13 5.02 -5.08
CA LEU A 502 34.40 4.40 -4.72
C LEU A 502 34.33 3.79 -3.32
N TRP A 503 34.10 2.50 -3.25
CA TRP A 503 33.89 1.75 -2.01
C TRP A 503 35.17 1.24 -1.41
N VAL A 504 35.40 1.52 -0.13
CA VAL A 504 36.62 1.12 0.62
C VAL A 504 36.20 0.36 1.88
N GLU A 505 36.90 -0.77 2.13
CA GLU A 505 36.76 -1.51 3.38
C GLU A 505 37.69 -0.93 4.45
N THR A 506 37.10 -0.60 5.61
CA THR A 506 37.83 -0.01 6.76
C THR A 506 37.70 -0.93 7.96
N SER A 507 38.83 -1.33 8.56
CA SER A 507 38.86 -2.06 9.84
C SER A 507 38.36 -1.16 10.97
N LEU A 508 37.42 -1.65 11.74
CA LEU A 508 36.85 -0.96 12.89
C LEU A 508 37.54 -1.37 14.21
N GLY A 509 38.07 -2.59 14.28
CA GLY A 509 38.70 -3.19 15.46
C GLY A 509 38.04 -4.51 15.85
N GLU A 510 38.28 -4.92 17.08
CA GLU A 510 37.81 -6.20 17.62
C GLU A 510 36.83 -5.99 18.79
N ALA A 511 35.87 -6.91 18.92
CA ALA A 511 34.99 -6.98 20.09
C ALA A 511 34.59 -8.43 20.41
N GLN A 512 34.31 -8.71 21.68
CA GLN A 512 33.81 -10.00 22.12
C GLN A 512 32.31 -10.11 21.89
N LEU A 513 31.87 -11.24 21.33
CA LEU A 513 30.45 -11.60 21.21
C LEU A 513 30.19 -12.94 21.89
N GLN A 514 29.05 -13.03 22.56
CA GLN A 514 28.59 -14.25 23.19
C GLN A 514 27.74 -15.08 22.22
N LYS A 515 27.85 -16.41 22.30
CA LYS A 515 26.99 -17.32 21.51
C LYS A 515 25.52 -17.07 21.80
N GLY A 516 24.71 -17.07 20.74
CA GLY A 516 23.27 -16.84 20.79
C GLY A 516 22.87 -15.50 20.18
N VAL A 517 21.69 -15.02 20.55
CA VAL A 517 21.14 -13.78 20.05
C VAL A 517 21.81 -12.58 20.71
N ASN A 518 22.31 -11.67 19.89
CA ASN A 518 22.89 -10.40 20.31
C ASN A 518 22.24 -9.27 19.49
N GLU A 519 22.27 -8.05 20.02
CA GLU A 519 21.89 -6.83 19.29
C GLU A 519 23.12 -5.95 19.10
N ILE A 520 23.30 -5.42 17.91
CA ILE A 520 24.32 -4.42 17.58
C ILE A 520 23.63 -3.16 17.12
N ARG A 521 24.00 -2.00 17.70
CA ARG A 521 23.60 -0.69 17.21
C ARG A 521 24.77 -0.03 16.50
N LEU A 522 24.64 0.19 15.19
CA LEU A 522 25.56 1.01 14.39
C LEU A 522 25.12 2.47 14.52
N GLN A 523 25.94 3.27 15.17
CA GLN A 523 25.71 4.69 15.40
C GLN A 523 26.50 5.50 14.37
N ILE A 524 25.82 6.39 13.65
CA ILE A 524 26.44 7.41 12.82
C ILE A 524 26.83 8.59 13.76
N VAL A 525 28.14 8.67 14.10
CA VAL A 525 28.62 9.74 14.98
C VAL A 525 28.77 11.04 14.19
N ARG A 526 29.30 10.93 12.95
CA ARG A 526 29.33 12.04 11.98
C ARG A 526 28.83 11.53 10.63
N GLY A 527 27.83 12.19 10.10
CA GLY A 527 27.22 11.84 8.82
C GLY A 527 28.07 12.16 7.60
N GLY A 528 27.54 11.91 6.41
CA GLY A 528 28.13 12.24 5.12
C GLY A 528 28.88 11.08 4.45
N ALA A 529 28.65 9.83 4.89
CA ALA A 529 29.13 8.63 4.20
C ALA A 529 27.97 7.77 3.73
N ASN A 530 28.15 7.09 2.61
CA ASN A 530 27.34 5.95 2.22
C ASN A 530 27.88 4.67 2.86
N LEU A 531 26.96 3.83 3.39
CA LEU A 531 27.31 2.61 4.10
C LEU A 531 26.72 1.39 3.39
N LYS A 532 27.53 0.37 3.11
CA LYS A 532 27.14 -0.76 2.26
C LYS A 532 27.06 -2.08 3.02
N MET A 533 28.11 -2.44 3.75
CA MET A 533 28.25 -3.75 4.37
C MET A 533 29.09 -3.69 5.65
N LEU A 534 28.57 -4.28 6.72
CA LEU A 534 29.31 -4.54 7.97
C LEU A 534 29.76 -6.01 7.96
N LYS A 535 31.05 -6.27 8.07
CA LYS A 535 31.61 -7.62 8.15
C LYS A 535 32.07 -7.91 9.56
N ILE A 536 31.82 -9.12 10.02
CA ILE A 536 32.16 -9.62 11.36
C ILE A 536 32.78 -11.03 11.17
N SER A 537 34.11 -11.13 11.35
CA SER A 537 34.87 -12.34 11.06
C SER A 537 35.69 -12.85 12.24
#